data_858e5d1b8536db05f1f22ee2b7665b88
#
_entry.id   858e5d1b8536db05f1f22ee2b7665b88
#
_cell.length_a   1.000
_cell.length_b   1.000
_cell.length_c   1.000
_cell.angle_alpha   90.00
_cell.angle_beta   90.00
_cell.angle_gamma   90.00
#
_symmetry.space_group_name_H-M   'P 1'
#
loop_
_entity.id
_entity.type
_entity.pdbx_description
1 polymer ?
#
loop_
_entity_poly.entity_id
_entity_poly.type
_entity_poly.pdbx_seq_one_letter_code
_entity_poly.pdbx_strand_id
1 'polypeptide(L)'
;MNKSAIGSVVSVILVTIAVVIGATVLLRSGEEETTPQPTPPPAAASQPQSWEFIPGSDERPDCIAGGVGEIELPCLGGDDVEGTYADVTIVNVWAWWCGPCRQELPVMNEFAAAHPEYDVVGVHADPNAANGVALLNELGVEFPSYQDDANMFKGLLGLPPVVPIVVVYKAGHPLGVFPYAFYSLDVLETSITEVLEQ
;
A
#
# COMPACT_ATOMS: atom_id res chain seq x y z
N MET A 1 41.13 56.15 42.83
CA MET A 1 40.55 54.98 42.23
C MET A 1 40.66 53.81 43.22
N ASN A 2 39.53 53.27 43.69
CA ASN A 2 39.51 52.32 44.79
C ASN A 2 40.07 50.96 44.29
N LYS A 3 41.04 50.41 45.00
CA LYS A 3 41.69 49.10 44.72
C LYS A 3 40.63 47.94 44.59
N SER A 4 39.52 48.13 45.29
CA SER A 4 38.40 47.18 45.25
C SER A 4 37.67 47.16 43.87
N ALA A 5 37.55 48.30 43.20
CA ALA A 5 36.88 48.37 41.89
C ALA A 5 37.73 47.77 40.77
N ILE A 6 39.04 47.84 40.85
CA ILE A 6 39.98 47.27 39.87
C ILE A 6 39.95 45.75 39.97
N GLY A 7 39.90 45.15 41.16
CA GLY A 7 39.83 43.74 41.37
C GLY A 7 38.54 43.12 40.79
N SER A 8 37.41 43.79 40.93
CA SER A 8 36.12 43.35 40.41
C SER A 8 36.07 43.34 38.88
N VAL A 9 36.62 44.40 38.24
CA VAL A 9 36.68 44.46 36.76
C VAL A 9 37.62 43.44 36.18
N VAL A 10 38.80 43.22 36.82
CA VAL A 10 39.73 42.14 36.34
C VAL A 10 39.12 40.78 36.47
N SER A 11 38.35 40.49 37.56
CA SER A 11 37.70 39.21 37.74
C SER A 11 36.61 38.94 36.66
N VAL A 12 35.81 39.96 36.33
CA VAL A 12 34.78 39.84 35.28
C VAL A 12 35.40 39.59 33.90
N ILE A 13 36.50 40.29 33.58
CA ILE A 13 37.22 40.08 32.30
C ILE A 13 37.81 38.67 32.19
N LEU A 14 38.39 38.16 33.27
CA LEU A 14 38.94 36.79 33.26
C LEU A 14 37.86 35.71 33.09
N VAL A 15 36.70 35.88 33.71
CA VAL A 15 35.58 34.96 33.57
C VAL A 15 34.99 35.01 32.13
N THR A 16 34.87 36.22 31.57
CA THR A 16 34.38 36.33 30.17
C THR A 16 35.36 35.73 29.15
N ILE A 17 36.66 35.92 29.34
CA ILE A 17 37.70 35.31 28.49
C ILE A 17 37.66 33.79 28.62
N ALA A 18 37.49 33.21 29.80
CA ALA A 18 37.39 31.77 30.00
C ALA A 18 36.13 31.18 29.33
N VAL A 19 35.00 31.89 29.40
CA VAL A 19 33.76 31.45 28.74
C VAL A 19 33.89 31.50 27.22
N VAL A 20 34.51 32.55 26.67
CA VAL A 20 34.73 32.68 25.22
C VAL A 20 35.70 31.61 24.69
N ILE A 21 36.81 31.34 25.43
CA ILE A 21 37.76 30.29 25.08
C ILE A 21 37.07 28.90 25.18
N GLY A 22 36.31 28.67 26.24
CA GLY A 22 35.53 27.42 26.39
C GLY A 22 34.53 27.17 25.25
N ALA A 23 33.81 28.20 24.87
CA ALA A 23 32.84 28.13 23.75
C ALA A 23 33.55 27.90 22.40
N THR A 24 34.69 28.56 22.16
CA THR A 24 35.47 28.37 20.91
C THR A 24 36.13 26.97 20.83
N VAL A 25 36.55 26.39 21.96
CA VAL A 25 37.09 25.06 22.01
C VAL A 25 35.99 24.03 21.78
N LEU A 26 34.82 24.20 22.40
CA LEU A 26 33.65 23.32 22.16
C LEU A 26 33.12 23.40 20.72
N LEU A 27 33.17 24.56 20.08
CA LEU A 27 32.77 24.72 18.69
C LEU A 27 33.83 24.22 17.70
N ARG A 28 35.10 24.11 18.09
CA ARG A 28 36.17 23.52 17.26
C ARG A 28 36.36 22.01 17.43
N SER A 29 35.81 21.41 18.48
CA SER A 29 35.81 19.97 18.68
C SER A 29 34.80 19.25 17.77
N GLY A 30 34.10 19.96 16.90
CA GLY A 30 33.23 19.46 15.85
C GLY A 30 33.90 19.37 14.47
N GLU A 31 35.23 19.36 14.38
CA GLU A 31 35.89 18.87 13.18
C GLU A 31 35.69 17.35 13.13
N GLU A 32 34.60 17.00 12.47
CA GLU A 32 34.29 15.64 12.03
C GLU A 32 35.54 15.07 11.37
N GLU A 33 36.13 14.12 12.05
CA GLU A 33 36.94 13.11 11.41
C GLU A 33 36.11 12.57 10.27
N THR A 34 36.43 13.01 9.04
CA THR A 34 35.83 12.52 7.81
C THR A 34 36.21 11.06 7.69
N THR A 35 35.52 10.21 8.44
CA THR A 35 35.41 8.79 8.07
C THR A 35 34.84 8.83 6.65
N PRO A 36 35.46 8.17 5.66
CA PRO A 36 34.88 8.06 4.35
C PRO A 36 33.49 7.44 4.55
N GLN A 37 32.47 8.26 4.47
CA GLN A 37 31.08 7.79 4.45
C GLN A 37 31.04 6.83 3.26
N PRO A 38 30.72 5.54 3.46
CA PRO A 38 30.49 4.68 2.31
C PRO A 38 29.51 5.42 1.42
N THR A 39 29.95 5.76 0.22
CA THR A 39 29.08 6.32 -0.82
C THR A 39 27.82 5.48 -0.79
N PRO A 40 26.63 6.05 -0.54
CA PRO A 40 25.41 5.27 -0.64
C PRO A 40 25.49 4.62 -2.02
N PRO A 41 25.27 3.31 -2.14
CA PRO A 41 25.23 2.67 -3.44
C PRO A 41 24.31 3.55 -4.29
N PRO A 42 24.68 3.82 -5.58
CA PRO A 42 23.83 4.62 -6.45
C PRO A 42 22.42 4.08 -6.21
N ALA A 43 21.48 5.01 -5.91
CA ALA A 43 20.10 4.64 -5.64
C ALA A 43 19.78 3.58 -6.68
N ALA A 44 19.63 2.34 -6.23
CA ALA A 44 19.26 1.27 -7.11
C ALA A 44 18.01 1.83 -7.78
N ALA A 45 18.14 2.24 -9.03
CA ALA A 45 16.98 2.48 -9.86
C ALA A 45 16.12 1.28 -9.56
N SER A 46 14.91 1.51 -9.05
CA SER A 46 13.97 0.47 -8.72
C SER A 46 13.93 -0.39 -9.97
N GLN A 47 14.71 -1.46 -9.93
CA GLN A 47 14.61 -2.46 -10.99
C GLN A 47 13.15 -2.85 -10.87
N PRO A 48 12.38 -2.83 -11.97
CA PRO A 48 11.08 -3.46 -11.94
C PRO A 48 11.36 -4.80 -11.33
N GLN A 49 10.73 -5.10 -10.19
CA GLN A 49 10.95 -6.35 -9.50
C GLN A 49 10.68 -7.40 -10.57
N SER A 50 11.75 -8.05 -11.05
CA SER A 50 11.58 -9.21 -11.89
C SER A 50 10.74 -10.12 -11.00
N TRP A 51 9.47 -10.27 -11.36
CA TRP A 51 8.57 -11.19 -10.69
C TRP A 51 9.27 -12.52 -10.74
N GLU A 52 10.05 -12.80 -9.69
CA GLU A 52 10.62 -14.12 -9.52
C GLU A 52 9.45 -15.07 -9.64
N PHE A 53 9.59 -16.07 -10.47
CA PHE A 53 8.57 -17.08 -10.74
C PHE A 53 7.84 -17.46 -9.44
N ILE A 54 6.60 -16.99 -9.31
CA ILE A 54 5.72 -17.36 -8.20
C ILE A 54 5.07 -18.68 -8.61
N PRO A 55 5.28 -19.79 -7.88
CA PRO A 55 4.64 -21.06 -8.22
C PRO A 55 3.13 -20.93 -8.35
N GLY A 56 2.55 -21.36 -9.48
CA GLY A 56 1.13 -21.30 -9.77
C GLY A 56 0.61 -19.93 -10.23
N SER A 57 1.49 -18.98 -10.53
CA SER A 57 1.08 -17.69 -11.10
C SER A 57 0.54 -17.86 -12.52
N ASP A 58 1.06 -18.79 -13.29
CA ASP A 58 0.62 -19.15 -14.63
C ASP A 58 -0.79 -19.80 -14.69
N GLU A 59 -1.33 -20.15 -13.53
CA GLU A 59 -2.71 -20.63 -13.40
C GLU A 59 -3.70 -19.50 -13.12
N ARG A 60 -3.21 -18.26 -12.90
CA ARG A 60 -4.06 -17.12 -12.58
C ARG A 60 -4.60 -16.45 -13.85
N PRO A 61 -5.86 -15.94 -13.80
CA PRO A 61 -6.42 -15.16 -14.90
C PRO A 61 -5.62 -13.88 -15.18
N ASP A 62 -5.59 -13.49 -16.45
CA ASP A 62 -5.00 -12.22 -16.90
C ASP A 62 -5.79 -11.03 -16.38
N CYS A 63 -5.10 -9.91 -16.16
CA CYS A 63 -5.71 -8.66 -15.72
C CYS A 63 -5.78 -7.64 -16.86
N ILE A 64 -6.77 -6.76 -16.83
CA ILE A 64 -6.78 -5.59 -17.71
C ILE A 64 -5.63 -4.68 -17.30
N ALA A 65 -4.74 -4.35 -18.25
CA ALA A 65 -3.58 -3.51 -18.02
C ALA A 65 -3.95 -2.14 -17.43
N GLY A 66 -3.12 -1.65 -16.52
CA GLY A 66 -3.33 -0.34 -15.86
C GLY A 66 -4.11 -0.40 -14.55
N GLY A 67 -4.52 -1.60 -14.08
CA GLY A 67 -5.17 -1.73 -12.77
C GLY A 67 -6.67 -1.47 -12.81
N VAL A 68 -7.25 -0.96 -11.71
CA VAL A 68 -8.69 -0.75 -11.59
C VAL A 68 -9.01 0.59 -10.92
N GLY A 69 -10.09 1.25 -11.36
CA GLY A 69 -10.55 2.52 -10.78
C GLY A 69 -9.54 3.66 -10.94
N GLU A 70 -8.85 3.72 -12.09
CA GLU A 70 -7.76 4.69 -12.40
C GLU A 70 -6.52 4.54 -11.49
N ILE A 71 -6.40 3.43 -10.77
CA ILE A 71 -5.27 3.12 -9.90
C ILE A 71 -4.43 2.05 -10.57
N GLU A 72 -3.20 2.42 -10.97
CA GLU A 72 -2.25 1.51 -11.61
C GLU A 72 -1.75 0.45 -10.62
N LEU A 73 -2.04 -0.80 -10.92
CA LEU A 73 -1.65 -1.96 -10.13
C LEU A 73 -1.21 -3.08 -11.09
N PRO A 74 -0.12 -3.79 -10.80
CA PRO A 74 0.29 -4.96 -11.58
C PRO A 74 -0.66 -6.14 -11.34
N CYS A 75 -0.77 -7.02 -12.32
CA CYS A 75 -1.53 -8.26 -12.17
C CYS A 75 -0.91 -9.19 -11.11
N LEU A 76 -1.73 -9.84 -10.30
CA LEU A 76 -1.29 -10.85 -9.33
C LEU A 76 -1.25 -12.22 -10.01
N GLY A 77 -0.22 -12.49 -10.75
CA GLY A 77 0.10 -13.79 -11.33
C GLY A 77 -0.19 -13.93 -12.81
N GLY A 78 -1.32 -13.47 -13.33
CA GLY A 78 -1.61 -13.48 -14.77
C GLY A 78 -0.82 -12.42 -15.55
N ASP A 79 -1.00 -12.37 -16.85
CA ASP A 79 -0.43 -11.35 -17.73
C ASP A 79 -1.31 -10.09 -17.76
N ASP A 80 -0.70 -8.94 -18.08
CA ASP A 80 -1.43 -7.71 -18.38
C ASP A 80 -1.93 -7.77 -19.83
N VAL A 81 -3.25 -7.67 -20.04
CA VAL A 81 -3.88 -7.67 -21.36
C VAL A 81 -4.60 -6.36 -21.64
N GLU A 82 -4.66 -5.98 -22.92
CA GLU A 82 -5.47 -4.82 -23.32
C GLU A 82 -6.96 -5.11 -23.14
N GLY A 83 -7.68 -4.17 -22.55
CA GLY A 83 -9.12 -4.33 -22.33
C GLY A 83 -9.76 -3.09 -21.70
N THR A 84 -11.04 -3.16 -21.49
CA THR A 84 -11.84 -2.16 -20.76
C THR A 84 -12.83 -2.88 -19.87
N TYR A 85 -13.03 -2.35 -18.68
CA TYR A 85 -14.03 -2.89 -17.75
C TYR A 85 -15.46 -2.68 -18.24
N ALA A 86 -16.35 -3.57 -17.82
CA ALA A 86 -17.79 -3.39 -17.95
C ALA A 86 -18.26 -2.12 -17.23
N ASP A 87 -19.48 -1.66 -17.55
CA ASP A 87 -20.10 -0.50 -16.89
C ASP A 87 -20.13 -0.64 -15.35
N VAL A 88 -20.30 -1.87 -14.87
CA VAL A 88 -20.26 -2.20 -13.45
C VAL A 88 -19.05 -3.11 -13.18
N THR A 89 -18.20 -2.67 -12.26
CA THR A 89 -17.04 -3.43 -11.78
C THR A 89 -17.10 -3.58 -10.27
N ILE A 90 -16.95 -4.81 -9.79
CA ILE A 90 -16.95 -5.14 -8.36
C ILE A 90 -15.53 -5.44 -7.94
N VAL A 91 -14.98 -4.61 -7.06
CA VAL A 91 -13.61 -4.76 -6.57
C VAL A 91 -13.62 -5.33 -5.15
N ASN A 92 -13.00 -6.48 -4.96
CA ASN A 92 -12.80 -7.07 -3.64
C ASN A 92 -11.38 -6.81 -3.15
N VAL A 93 -11.21 -6.01 -2.11
CA VAL A 93 -9.91 -5.73 -1.47
C VAL A 93 -9.70 -6.74 -0.34
N TRP A 94 -8.65 -7.54 -0.44
CA TRP A 94 -8.42 -8.68 0.46
C TRP A 94 -6.93 -8.86 0.81
N ALA A 95 -6.63 -9.76 1.75
CA ALA A 95 -5.27 -10.16 2.06
C ALA A 95 -5.20 -11.64 2.42
N TRP A 96 -4.09 -12.31 2.10
CA TRP A 96 -3.92 -13.75 2.29
C TRP A 96 -4.07 -14.23 3.75
N TRP A 97 -3.69 -13.41 4.71
CA TRP A 97 -3.75 -13.68 6.15
C TRP A 97 -5.13 -13.36 6.78
N CYS A 98 -6.03 -12.75 6.02
CA CYS A 98 -7.33 -12.28 6.51
C CYS A 98 -8.34 -13.44 6.56
N GLY A 99 -8.70 -13.90 7.75
CA GLY A 99 -9.67 -14.99 7.94
C GLY A 99 -11.04 -14.72 7.31
N PRO A 100 -11.67 -13.55 7.53
CA PRO A 100 -12.93 -13.19 6.85
C PRO A 100 -12.81 -13.15 5.32
N CYS A 101 -11.68 -12.64 4.77
CA CYS A 101 -11.45 -12.61 3.33
C CYS A 101 -11.43 -14.03 2.73
N ARG A 102 -10.82 -14.99 3.43
CA ARG A 102 -10.78 -16.39 3.03
C ARG A 102 -12.18 -17.01 2.92
N GLN A 103 -13.14 -16.54 3.71
CA GLN A 103 -14.52 -17.01 3.66
C GLN A 103 -15.33 -16.28 2.58
N GLU A 104 -15.00 -15.03 2.28
CA GLU A 104 -15.67 -14.21 1.26
C GLU A 104 -15.24 -14.55 -0.16
N LEU A 105 -13.95 -14.82 -0.40
CA LEU A 105 -13.39 -15.06 -1.74
C LEU A 105 -14.18 -16.13 -2.55
N PRO A 106 -14.62 -17.27 -1.97
CA PRO A 106 -15.49 -18.21 -2.68
C PRO A 106 -16.87 -17.62 -3.03
N VAL A 107 -17.45 -16.77 -2.17
CA VAL A 107 -18.71 -16.08 -2.43
C VAL A 107 -18.59 -15.10 -3.59
N MET A 108 -17.47 -14.35 -3.62
CA MET A 108 -17.14 -13.45 -4.73
C MET A 108 -16.95 -14.24 -6.05
N ASN A 109 -16.33 -15.41 -5.98
CA ASN A 109 -16.14 -16.26 -7.14
C ASN A 109 -17.49 -16.83 -7.67
N GLU A 110 -18.38 -17.22 -6.78
CA GLU A 110 -19.74 -17.64 -7.12
C GLU A 110 -20.53 -16.47 -7.73
N PHE A 111 -20.40 -15.28 -7.18
CA PHE A 111 -21.01 -14.06 -7.73
C PHE A 111 -20.49 -13.75 -9.14
N ALA A 112 -19.18 -13.81 -9.37
CA ALA A 112 -18.58 -13.59 -10.68
C ALA A 112 -19.11 -14.59 -11.73
N ALA A 113 -19.28 -15.85 -11.36
CA ALA A 113 -19.82 -16.88 -12.24
C ALA A 113 -21.33 -16.67 -12.53
N ALA A 114 -22.09 -16.18 -11.56
CA ALA A 114 -23.53 -15.92 -11.69
C ALA A 114 -23.84 -14.64 -12.49
N HIS A 115 -22.94 -13.66 -12.49
CA HIS A 115 -23.12 -12.32 -13.08
C HIS A 115 -22.04 -11.97 -14.11
N PRO A 116 -21.99 -12.69 -15.26
CA PRO A 116 -20.99 -12.42 -16.29
C PRO A 116 -21.12 -11.05 -16.97
N GLU A 117 -22.19 -10.30 -16.70
CA GLU A 117 -22.38 -8.92 -17.13
C GLU A 117 -21.56 -7.91 -16.30
N TYR A 118 -21.02 -8.31 -15.16
CA TYR A 118 -20.17 -7.49 -14.29
C TYR A 118 -18.73 -7.99 -14.32
N ASP A 119 -17.78 -7.08 -14.26
CA ASP A 119 -16.41 -7.47 -13.98
C ASP A 119 -16.20 -7.58 -12.46
N VAL A 120 -15.67 -8.72 -12.03
CA VAL A 120 -15.26 -8.93 -10.64
C VAL A 120 -13.74 -9.03 -10.61
N VAL A 121 -13.10 -8.21 -9.79
CA VAL A 121 -11.64 -8.20 -9.66
C VAL A 121 -11.22 -8.14 -8.19
N GLY A 122 -10.11 -8.79 -7.86
CA GLY A 122 -9.48 -8.71 -6.57
C GLY A 122 -8.41 -7.62 -6.51
N VAL A 123 -8.15 -7.09 -5.32
CA VAL A 123 -6.95 -6.29 -4.99
C VAL A 123 -6.32 -6.90 -3.74
N HIS A 124 -5.18 -7.55 -3.90
CA HIS A 124 -4.42 -8.16 -2.82
C HIS A 124 -3.60 -7.09 -2.09
N ALA A 125 -4.07 -6.65 -0.95
CA ALA A 125 -3.51 -5.53 -0.16
C ALA A 125 -2.44 -6.00 0.85
N ASP A 126 -1.39 -6.68 0.35
CA ASP A 126 -0.27 -7.19 1.14
C ASP A 126 0.95 -7.43 0.23
N PRO A 127 2.20 -7.13 0.67
CA PRO A 127 3.39 -7.27 -0.17
C PRO A 127 3.77 -8.72 -0.50
N ASN A 128 3.16 -9.73 0.10
CA ASN A 128 3.48 -11.13 -0.15
C ASN A 128 2.62 -11.73 -1.26
N ALA A 129 2.94 -11.39 -2.51
CA ALA A 129 2.25 -11.87 -3.70
C ALA A 129 2.18 -13.41 -3.78
N ALA A 130 3.25 -14.12 -3.39
CA ALA A 130 3.29 -15.59 -3.43
C ALA A 130 2.20 -16.23 -2.53
N ASN A 131 1.99 -15.71 -1.33
CA ASN A 131 0.91 -16.16 -0.46
C ASN A 131 -0.47 -15.80 -1.02
N GLY A 132 -0.57 -14.65 -1.70
CA GLY A 132 -1.79 -14.24 -2.40
C GLY A 132 -2.17 -15.25 -3.49
N VAL A 133 -1.26 -15.54 -4.42
CA VAL A 133 -1.44 -16.56 -5.49
C VAL A 133 -1.81 -17.91 -4.90
N ALA A 134 -1.05 -18.37 -3.89
CA ALA A 134 -1.30 -19.68 -3.27
C ALA A 134 -2.71 -19.78 -2.67
N LEU A 135 -3.19 -18.71 -2.01
CA LEU A 135 -4.54 -18.70 -1.45
C LEU A 135 -5.62 -18.73 -2.53
N LEU A 136 -5.49 -17.94 -3.59
CA LEU A 136 -6.47 -17.92 -4.68
C LEU A 136 -6.56 -19.29 -5.36
N ASN A 137 -5.42 -19.94 -5.61
CA ASN A 137 -5.37 -21.27 -6.20
C ASN A 137 -5.95 -22.33 -5.26
N GLU A 138 -5.62 -22.27 -3.95
CA GLU A 138 -6.20 -23.16 -2.94
C GLU A 138 -7.73 -23.08 -2.89
N LEU A 139 -8.29 -21.87 -3.02
CA LEU A 139 -9.74 -21.63 -2.97
C LEU A 139 -10.44 -21.79 -4.32
N GLY A 140 -9.70 -22.03 -5.41
CA GLY A 140 -10.26 -22.13 -6.75
C GLY A 140 -10.93 -20.84 -7.24
N VAL A 141 -10.37 -19.68 -6.86
CA VAL A 141 -10.87 -18.38 -7.30
C VAL A 141 -10.43 -18.11 -8.72
N GLU A 142 -11.37 -17.82 -9.62
CA GLU A 142 -11.15 -17.69 -11.08
C GLU A 142 -11.23 -16.25 -11.60
N PHE A 143 -11.56 -15.27 -10.76
CA PHE A 143 -11.52 -13.86 -11.19
C PHE A 143 -10.10 -13.28 -11.07
N PRO A 144 -9.71 -12.31 -11.95
CA PRO A 144 -8.41 -11.68 -11.92
C PRO A 144 -8.19 -10.89 -10.63
N SER A 145 -6.96 -10.79 -10.19
CA SER A 145 -6.59 -10.01 -9.01
C SER A 145 -5.33 -9.20 -9.27
N TYR A 146 -5.30 -7.99 -8.72
CA TYR A 146 -4.16 -7.09 -8.75
C TYR A 146 -3.35 -7.18 -7.47
N GLN A 147 -2.06 -6.87 -7.57
CA GLN A 147 -1.14 -6.80 -6.45
C GLN A 147 -0.97 -5.35 -5.96
N ASP A 148 -1.21 -5.12 -4.68
CA ASP A 148 -1.08 -3.79 -4.04
C ASP A 148 -0.19 -3.86 -2.80
N ASP A 149 1.13 -3.86 -3.02
CA ASP A 149 2.15 -3.96 -1.96
C ASP A 149 2.09 -2.82 -0.94
N ALA A 150 1.68 -1.64 -1.39
CA ALA A 150 1.72 -0.41 -0.61
C ALA A 150 0.35 0.02 -0.06
N ASN A 151 -0.70 -0.76 -0.29
CA ASN A 151 -2.09 -0.39 0.04
C ASN A 151 -2.54 0.92 -0.62
N MET A 152 -2.07 1.16 -1.84
CA MET A 152 -2.37 2.37 -2.61
C MET A 152 -3.85 2.49 -2.92
N PHE A 153 -4.52 1.39 -3.26
CA PHE A 153 -5.95 1.37 -3.58
C PHE A 153 -6.80 1.94 -2.43
N LYS A 154 -6.59 1.43 -1.21
CA LYS A 154 -7.29 1.94 -0.04
C LYS A 154 -6.91 3.39 0.28
N GLY A 155 -5.64 3.74 0.16
CA GLY A 155 -5.13 5.08 0.45
C GLY A 155 -5.69 6.15 -0.48
N LEU A 156 -5.68 5.91 -1.78
CA LEU A 156 -6.17 6.87 -2.79
C LEU A 156 -7.67 7.08 -2.74
N LEU A 157 -8.44 6.03 -2.41
CA LEU A 157 -9.89 6.11 -2.27
C LEU A 157 -10.35 6.54 -0.86
N GLY A 158 -9.44 6.75 0.08
CA GLY A 158 -9.78 7.11 1.46
C GLY A 158 -10.58 6.02 2.19
N LEU A 159 -10.37 4.75 1.84
CA LEU A 159 -11.06 3.62 2.46
C LEU A 159 -10.53 3.33 3.87
N PRO A 160 -11.34 2.72 4.76
CA PRO A 160 -10.88 2.36 6.09
C PRO A 160 -9.73 1.32 6.04
N PRO A 161 -8.84 1.30 7.06
CA PRO A 161 -7.67 0.40 7.10
C PRO A 161 -8.04 -1.03 7.52
N VAL A 162 -9.07 -1.59 6.93
CA VAL A 162 -9.55 -2.96 7.16
C VAL A 162 -9.56 -3.76 5.88
N VAL A 163 -9.69 -5.07 5.97
CA VAL A 163 -10.04 -6.02 4.91
C VAL A 163 -10.97 -7.09 5.49
N PRO A 164 -11.92 -7.62 4.69
CA PRO A 164 -12.18 -7.29 3.30
C PRO A 164 -12.95 -5.98 3.13
N ILE A 165 -12.87 -5.42 1.93
CA ILE A 165 -13.74 -4.32 1.49
C ILE A 165 -14.22 -4.66 0.09
N VAL A 166 -15.53 -4.57 -0.15
CA VAL A 166 -16.07 -4.61 -1.50
C VAL A 166 -16.40 -3.19 -1.95
N VAL A 167 -15.92 -2.80 -3.14
CA VAL A 167 -16.20 -1.50 -3.77
C VAL A 167 -16.94 -1.76 -5.07
N VAL A 168 -18.11 -1.13 -5.23
CA VAL A 168 -18.90 -1.17 -6.46
C VAL A 168 -18.55 0.05 -7.29
N TYR A 169 -18.10 -0.14 -8.52
CA TYR A 169 -17.89 0.91 -9.50
C TYR A 169 -19.03 0.89 -10.53
N LYS A 170 -19.40 2.07 -11.01
CA LYS A 170 -20.28 2.25 -12.16
C LYS A 170 -19.70 3.32 -13.08
N ALA A 171 -19.56 3.02 -14.35
CA ALA A 171 -18.95 3.92 -15.34
C ALA A 171 -17.56 4.45 -14.89
N GLY A 172 -16.74 3.60 -14.26
CA GLY A 172 -15.41 3.95 -13.76
C GLY A 172 -15.36 4.73 -12.43
N HIS A 173 -16.50 5.04 -11.82
CA HIS A 173 -16.56 5.80 -10.55
C HIS A 173 -17.07 4.92 -9.39
N PRO A 174 -16.47 5.04 -8.17
CA PRO A 174 -16.95 4.32 -7.01
C PRO A 174 -18.35 4.80 -6.62
N LEU A 175 -19.30 3.86 -6.54
CA LEU A 175 -20.70 4.10 -6.21
C LEU A 175 -21.06 3.63 -4.80
N GLY A 176 -20.49 2.48 -4.35
CA GLY A 176 -20.74 1.90 -3.04
C GLY A 176 -19.51 1.27 -2.43
N VAL A 177 -19.44 1.28 -1.10
CA VAL A 177 -18.33 0.70 -0.33
C VAL A 177 -18.87 -0.11 0.84
N PHE A 178 -18.44 -1.37 0.94
CA PHE A 178 -18.83 -2.29 2.01
C PHE A 178 -17.58 -2.75 2.78
N PRO A 179 -17.26 -2.15 3.93
CA PRO A 179 -16.06 -2.49 4.70
C PRO A 179 -16.30 -3.67 5.67
N TYR A 180 -16.91 -4.73 5.17
CA TYR A 180 -17.21 -5.97 5.90
C TYR A 180 -17.33 -7.14 4.94
N ALA A 181 -17.19 -8.37 5.48
CA ALA A 181 -17.24 -9.59 4.70
C ALA A 181 -18.68 -10.01 4.35
N PHE A 182 -18.86 -10.50 3.12
CA PHE A 182 -20.07 -11.18 2.69
C PHE A 182 -19.87 -12.71 2.81
N TYR A 183 -20.81 -13.37 3.48
CA TYR A 183 -20.76 -14.81 3.74
C TYR A 183 -21.82 -15.62 2.98
N SER A 184 -22.63 -14.95 2.14
CA SER A 184 -23.57 -15.62 1.24
C SER A 184 -23.79 -14.78 -0.02
N LEU A 185 -24.06 -15.49 -1.13
CA LEU A 185 -24.33 -14.92 -2.43
C LEU A 185 -25.57 -14.00 -2.37
N ASP A 186 -26.67 -14.43 -1.79
CA ASP A 186 -27.93 -13.66 -1.72
C ASP A 186 -27.75 -12.28 -1.06
N VAL A 187 -26.92 -12.19 0.01
CA VAL A 187 -26.66 -10.94 0.71
C VAL A 187 -25.78 -10.01 -0.15
N LEU A 188 -24.79 -10.58 -0.83
CA LEU A 188 -23.92 -9.82 -1.74
C LEU A 188 -24.72 -9.26 -2.92
N GLU A 189 -25.52 -10.10 -3.59
CA GLU A 189 -26.39 -9.70 -4.71
C GLU A 189 -27.38 -8.60 -4.32
N THR A 190 -28.06 -8.76 -3.18
CA THR A 190 -28.98 -7.76 -2.66
C THR A 190 -28.27 -6.43 -2.43
N SER A 191 -27.11 -6.46 -1.76
CA SER A 191 -26.36 -5.25 -1.42
C SER A 191 -25.85 -4.51 -2.67
N ILE A 192 -25.36 -5.26 -3.68
CA ILE A 192 -24.92 -4.68 -4.95
C ILE A 192 -26.10 -4.06 -5.71
N THR A 193 -27.24 -4.79 -5.79
CA THR A 193 -28.44 -4.31 -6.47
C THR A 193 -28.95 -3.01 -5.85
N GLU A 194 -29.04 -2.93 -4.52
CA GLU A 194 -29.48 -1.73 -3.79
C GLU A 194 -28.59 -0.51 -4.08
N VAL A 195 -27.28 -0.70 -4.28
CA VAL A 195 -26.35 0.38 -4.65
C VAL A 195 -26.54 0.80 -6.10
N LEU A 196 -26.78 -0.15 -7.02
CA LEU A 196 -26.93 0.15 -8.45
C LEU A 196 -28.26 0.84 -8.80
N GLU A 197 -29.27 0.73 -7.95
CA GLU A 197 -30.60 1.34 -8.10
C GLU A 197 -30.68 2.79 -7.56
N GLN A 198 -29.62 3.32 -6.92
CA GLN A 198 -29.58 4.68 -6.39
C GLN A 198 -29.26 5.72 -7.49
#